data_45a7cf4a535b25be1a9205673a12a771
#
_entry.id   45a7cf4a535b25be1a9205673a12a771
#
_cell.length_a   1.000
_cell.length_b   1.000
_cell.length_c   1.000
_cell.angle_alpha   90.00
_cell.angle_beta   90.00
_cell.angle_gamma   90.00
#
_symmetry.space_group_name_H-M   'P 1'
#
loop_
_entity.id
_entity.type
_entity.pdbx_description
1 polymer ?
#
loop_
_entity_poly.entity_id
_entity_poly.type
_entity_poly.pdbx_seq_one_letter_code
_entity_poly.pdbx_strand_id
1 'polypeptide(L)'
;MHRLTPLSLVFASLLSGIPAAAQDPGFARPNLVLKEGGTGMPRGDKQKVRVLTASFKPGERTVFHSHRSPVTVVILEGAFTLELEGRAPVTIAAGQACVEPPNVKMTGYNRSASEALKLVIFYVSDHQTPFLDPVH
;
A
#
# COMPACT_ATOMS: atom_id res chain seq x y z
N MET A 1 -12.06 -32.50 82.11
CA MET A 1 -12.59 -32.26 80.74
C MET A 1 -12.04 -30.92 80.26
N HIS A 2 -10.94 -30.92 79.48
CA HIS A 2 -10.35 -29.74 78.99
C HIS A 2 -10.68 -29.64 77.48
N ARG A 3 -11.42 -28.63 77.09
CA ARG A 3 -11.79 -28.37 75.70
C ARG A 3 -10.68 -27.48 75.11
N LEU A 4 -9.93 -28.03 74.16
CA LEU A 4 -8.99 -27.30 73.35
C LEU A 4 -9.72 -26.62 72.16
N THR A 5 -9.68 -25.31 72.10
CA THR A 5 -10.11 -24.52 70.95
C THR A 5 -9.03 -24.44 69.93
N PRO A 6 -9.32 -24.69 68.62
CA PRO A 6 -8.29 -24.52 67.59
C PRO A 6 -8.17 -23.03 67.21
N LEU A 7 -6.94 -22.59 67.21
CA LEU A 7 -6.51 -21.25 66.77
C LEU A 7 -6.46 -21.27 65.23
N SER A 8 -7.39 -20.60 64.59
CA SER A 8 -7.39 -20.44 63.12
C SER A 8 -6.40 -19.36 62.72
N LEU A 9 -5.30 -19.78 62.06
CA LEU A 9 -4.37 -18.88 61.40
C LEU A 9 -4.98 -18.40 60.07
N VAL A 10 -5.29 -17.11 60.01
CA VAL A 10 -5.66 -16.44 58.74
C VAL A 10 -4.39 -16.02 58.04
N PHE A 11 -4.06 -16.69 56.96
CA PHE A 11 -3.01 -16.26 56.01
C PHE A 11 -3.54 -15.13 55.14
N ALA A 12 -3.14 -13.91 55.40
CA ALA A 12 -3.36 -12.78 54.50
C ALA A 12 -2.34 -12.82 53.34
N SER A 13 -2.78 -13.27 52.19
CA SER A 13 -1.97 -13.22 50.96
C SER A 13 -1.90 -11.77 50.48
N LEU A 14 -0.76 -11.12 50.70
CA LEU A 14 -0.42 -9.85 50.07
C LEU A 14 -0.10 -10.12 48.59
N LEU A 15 -1.05 -9.91 47.69
CA LEU A 15 -0.81 -9.80 46.25
C LEU A 15 -0.06 -8.48 46.03
N SER A 16 1.26 -8.57 45.94
CA SER A 16 2.09 -7.48 45.44
C SER A 16 1.84 -7.35 43.92
N GLY A 17 0.95 -6.42 43.55
CA GLY A 17 0.81 -6.04 42.14
C GLY A 17 2.13 -5.48 41.63
N ILE A 18 2.78 -6.22 40.72
CA ILE A 18 3.94 -5.71 39.97
C ILE A 18 3.37 -4.60 39.08
N PRO A 19 3.84 -3.35 39.17
CA PRO A 19 3.42 -2.32 38.24
C PRO A 19 3.81 -2.77 36.84
N ALA A 20 2.83 -2.86 35.93
CA ALA A 20 3.11 -3.06 34.51
C ALA A 20 3.98 -1.88 34.06
N ALA A 21 5.26 -2.14 33.77
CA ALA A 21 6.15 -1.14 33.21
C ALA A 21 5.48 -0.67 31.90
N ALA A 22 5.19 0.63 31.80
CA ALA A 22 4.73 1.23 30.57
C ALA A 22 5.79 0.93 29.49
N GLN A 23 5.41 0.14 28.47
CA GLN A 23 6.30 -0.14 27.35
C GLN A 23 6.56 1.17 26.62
N ASP A 24 7.84 1.51 26.44
CA ASP A 24 8.23 2.62 25.57
C ASP A 24 7.59 2.36 24.20
N PRO A 25 6.78 3.30 23.66
CA PRO A 25 6.08 3.11 22.40
C PRO A 25 7.02 2.84 21.21
N GLY A 26 8.32 3.10 21.39
CA GLY A 26 9.31 2.90 20.33
C GLY A 26 9.08 3.82 19.14
N PHE A 27 9.89 3.64 18.10
CA PHE A 27 9.78 4.38 16.84
C PHE A 27 9.16 3.51 15.75
N ALA A 28 8.24 4.09 14.95
CA ALA A 28 7.71 3.41 13.77
C ALA A 28 8.83 3.12 12.77
N ARG A 29 8.86 1.89 12.27
CA ARG A 29 9.85 1.46 11.27
C ARG A 29 9.18 1.34 9.91
N PRO A 30 9.65 2.09 8.88
CA PRO A 30 9.15 1.94 7.53
C PRO A 30 9.40 0.53 6.99
N ASN A 31 8.43 0.01 6.25
CA ASN A 31 8.59 -1.22 5.47
C ASN A 31 8.79 -0.86 4.01
N LEU A 32 9.87 -1.36 3.40
CA LEU A 32 10.15 -1.14 1.98
C LEU A 32 9.28 -2.07 1.13
N VAL A 33 8.32 -1.50 0.39
CA VAL A 33 7.42 -2.25 -0.50
C VAL A 33 8.00 -2.40 -1.90
N LEU A 34 8.65 -1.35 -2.43
CA LEU A 34 9.24 -1.35 -3.77
C LEU A 34 10.49 -0.49 -3.78
N LYS A 35 11.53 -0.99 -4.47
CA LYS A 35 12.72 -0.23 -4.85
C LYS A 35 13.06 -0.58 -6.28
N GLU A 36 12.88 0.38 -7.18
CA GLU A 36 13.14 0.18 -8.60
C GLU A 36 13.89 1.40 -9.16
N GLY A 37 14.88 1.16 -10.01
CA GLY A 37 15.55 2.19 -10.80
C GLY A 37 14.79 2.43 -12.09
N GLY A 38 14.77 3.67 -12.56
CA GLY A 38 14.07 4.01 -13.80
C GLY A 38 14.66 5.20 -14.49
N THR A 39 14.17 5.45 -15.70
CA THR A 39 14.50 6.61 -16.55
C THR A 39 13.25 7.47 -16.75
N GLY A 40 13.41 8.66 -17.32
CA GLY A 40 12.28 9.52 -17.67
C GLY A 40 11.68 10.29 -16.50
N MET A 41 12.40 10.42 -15.38
CA MET A 41 12.00 11.32 -14.30
C MET A 41 11.93 12.77 -14.80
N PRO A 42 10.99 13.60 -14.28
CA PRO A 42 10.87 14.99 -14.67
C PRO A 42 12.16 15.76 -14.32
N ARG A 43 12.54 16.72 -15.17
CA ARG A 43 13.80 17.49 -15.04
C ARG A 43 13.59 19.00 -14.97
N GLY A 44 12.35 19.47 -15.15
CA GLY A 44 12.04 20.89 -15.06
C GLY A 44 12.17 21.44 -13.65
N ASP A 45 12.41 22.74 -13.52
CA ASP A 45 12.53 23.42 -12.21
C ASP A 45 11.19 23.43 -11.46
N LYS A 46 10.08 23.38 -12.19
CA LYS A 46 8.72 23.33 -11.61
C LYS A 46 8.11 21.97 -11.86
N GLN A 47 7.91 21.23 -10.78
CA GLN A 47 7.30 19.92 -10.82
C GLN A 47 5.97 19.91 -10.08
N LYS A 48 5.16 18.92 -10.40
CA LYS A 48 3.85 18.68 -9.79
C LYS A 48 3.80 17.24 -9.27
N VAL A 49 3.38 17.10 -8.02
CA VAL A 49 3.08 15.81 -7.41
C VAL A 49 1.57 15.60 -7.46
N ARG A 50 1.15 14.45 -7.94
CA ARG A 50 -0.24 13.98 -7.88
C ARG A 50 -0.31 12.69 -7.10
N VAL A 51 -1.27 12.63 -6.19
CA VAL A 51 -1.65 11.39 -5.51
C VAL A 51 -3.10 11.16 -5.82
N LEU A 52 -3.41 10.03 -6.45
CA LEU A 52 -4.76 9.66 -6.84
C LEU A 52 -5.12 8.32 -6.18
N THR A 53 -6.38 8.13 -5.88
CA THR A 53 -6.94 6.83 -5.56
C THR A 53 -7.83 6.39 -6.71
N ALA A 54 -7.84 5.11 -7.03
CA ALA A 54 -8.73 4.54 -8.01
C ALA A 54 -9.37 3.26 -7.47
N SER A 55 -10.62 3.06 -7.83
CA SER A 55 -11.38 1.84 -7.55
C SER A 55 -11.93 1.30 -8.86
N PHE A 56 -11.71 0.01 -9.08
CA PHE A 56 -12.18 -0.71 -10.25
C PHE A 56 -13.18 -1.78 -9.80
N LYS A 57 -14.37 -1.77 -10.37
CA LYS A 57 -15.29 -2.88 -10.25
C LYS A 57 -14.74 -4.12 -10.97
N PRO A 58 -15.26 -5.33 -10.69
CA PRO A 58 -14.91 -6.51 -11.45
C PRO A 58 -15.00 -6.27 -12.96
N GLY A 59 -13.94 -6.58 -13.70
CA GLY A 59 -13.85 -6.44 -15.16
C GLY A 59 -13.54 -5.02 -15.67
N GLU A 60 -13.50 -3.99 -14.82
CA GLU A 60 -13.16 -2.64 -15.28
C GLU A 60 -11.68 -2.50 -15.65
N ARG A 61 -11.42 -1.58 -16.58
CA ARG A 61 -10.07 -1.27 -17.09
C ARG A 61 -9.90 0.21 -17.31
N THR A 62 -8.65 0.65 -17.41
CA THR A 62 -8.31 1.99 -17.86
C THR A 62 -8.53 2.16 -19.36
N VAL A 63 -8.58 3.39 -19.84
CA VAL A 63 -8.37 3.66 -21.27
C VAL A 63 -6.96 3.23 -21.67
N PHE A 64 -6.76 2.93 -22.96
CA PHE A 64 -5.41 2.68 -23.48
C PHE A 64 -4.65 4.02 -23.52
N HIS A 65 -3.49 4.09 -22.88
CA HIS A 65 -2.81 5.36 -22.63
C HIS A 65 -1.30 5.17 -22.43
N SER A 66 -0.60 6.27 -22.31
CA SER A 66 0.79 6.33 -21.83
C SER A 66 0.99 7.47 -20.84
N HIS A 67 2.10 7.45 -20.13
CA HIS A 67 2.55 8.53 -19.24
C HIS A 67 3.88 9.09 -19.72
N ARG A 68 4.14 10.39 -19.48
CA ARG A 68 5.41 11.04 -19.85
C ARG A 68 6.50 10.90 -18.80
N SER A 69 6.14 10.55 -17.58
CA SER A 69 7.05 10.25 -16.46
C SER A 69 6.64 8.94 -15.82
N PRO A 70 7.53 8.26 -15.08
CA PRO A 70 7.17 7.03 -14.36
C PRO A 70 6.02 7.25 -13.37
N VAL A 71 5.13 6.28 -13.29
CA VAL A 71 4.01 6.26 -12.34
C VAL A 71 4.22 5.14 -11.34
N THR A 72 4.14 5.43 -10.05
CA THR A 72 4.17 4.40 -9.01
C THR A 72 2.75 4.07 -8.59
N VAL A 73 2.42 2.79 -8.60
CA VAL A 73 1.10 2.28 -8.21
C VAL A 73 1.25 1.34 -7.03
N VAL A 74 0.47 1.54 -5.97
CA VAL A 74 0.41 0.69 -4.78
C VAL A 74 -0.97 0.08 -4.70
N ILE A 75 -1.05 -1.24 -4.60
CA ILE A 75 -2.31 -1.97 -4.56
C ILE A 75 -2.76 -2.10 -3.10
N LEU A 76 -3.96 -1.62 -2.80
CA LEU A 76 -4.56 -1.65 -1.47
C LEU A 76 -5.46 -2.88 -1.28
N GLU A 77 -6.28 -3.19 -2.27
CA GLU A 77 -7.22 -4.31 -2.25
C GLU A 77 -7.30 -4.95 -3.64
N GLY A 78 -7.51 -6.26 -3.68
CA GLY A 78 -7.66 -7.00 -4.93
C GLY A 78 -6.33 -7.25 -5.64
N ALA A 79 -6.37 -7.31 -6.96
CA ALA A 79 -5.21 -7.53 -7.82
C ALA A 79 -5.30 -6.68 -9.09
N PHE A 80 -4.22 -6.02 -9.41
CA PHE A 80 -4.09 -5.16 -10.58
C PHE A 80 -3.31 -5.90 -11.68
N THR A 81 -3.88 -6.01 -12.86
CA THR A 81 -3.16 -6.54 -14.03
C THR A 81 -2.73 -5.38 -14.91
N LEU A 82 -1.43 -5.25 -15.09
CA LEU A 82 -0.82 -4.25 -15.98
C LEU A 82 -0.39 -4.91 -17.28
N GLU A 83 -0.89 -4.39 -18.38
CA GLU A 83 -0.54 -4.82 -19.73
C GLU A 83 0.20 -3.68 -20.44
N LEU A 84 1.47 -3.90 -20.69
CA LEU A 84 2.35 -2.99 -21.43
C LEU A 84 2.49 -3.46 -22.87
N GLU A 85 2.42 -2.53 -23.83
CA GLU A 85 2.62 -2.85 -25.25
C GLU A 85 3.94 -3.61 -25.46
N GLY A 86 3.86 -4.74 -26.15
CA GLY A 86 5.02 -5.59 -26.45
C GLY A 86 5.55 -6.43 -25.29
N ARG A 87 4.84 -6.51 -24.18
CA ARG A 87 5.23 -7.32 -23.00
C ARG A 87 4.09 -8.22 -22.54
N ALA A 88 4.45 -9.31 -21.88
CA ALA A 88 3.45 -10.15 -21.20
C ALA A 88 2.79 -9.36 -20.04
N PRO A 89 1.47 -9.52 -19.82
CA PRO A 89 0.80 -8.92 -18.67
C PRO A 89 1.39 -9.39 -17.35
N VAL A 90 1.43 -8.50 -16.38
CA VAL A 90 1.84 -8.80 -15.01
C VAL A 90 0.71 -8.52 -14.03
N THR A 91 0.61 -9.31 -12.97
CA THR A 91 -0.38 -9.13 -11.91
C THR A 91 0.31 -8.73 -10.62
N ILE A 92 -0.16 -7.65 -10.03
CA ILE A 92 0.34 -7.06 -8.78
C ILE A 92 -0.76 -7.23 -7.74
N ALA A 93 -0.46 -7.92 -6.65
CA ALA A 93 -1.42 -8.21 -5.59
C ALA A 93 -1.49 -7.07 -4.55
N ALA A 94 -2.54 -7.09 -3.72
CA ALA A 94 -2.66 -6.19 -2.58
C ALA A 94 -1.41 -6.22 -1.69
N GLY A 95 -0.95 -5.07 -1.23
CA GLY A 95 0.29 -4.89 -0.47
C GLY A 95 1.57 -4.79 -1.33
N GLN A 96 1.47 -5.02 -2.62
CA GLN A 96 2.57 -4.87 -3.59
C GLN A 96 2.47 -3.53 -4.34
N ALA A 97 3.53 -3.18 -5.03
CA ALA A 97 3.60 -1.99 -5.86
C ALA A 97 4.31 -2.29 -7.18
N CYS A 98 4.09 -1.43 -8.18
CA CYS A 98 4.81 -1.46 -9.44
C CYS A 98 5.11 -0.06 -9.93
N VAL A 99 6.02 0.05 -10.90
CA VAL A 99 6.27 1.26 -11.66
C VAL A 99 5.77 1.06 -13.09
N GLU A 100 4.89 1.93 -13.53
CA GLU A 100 4.50 2.05 -14.94
C GLU A 100 5.56 2.87 -15.67
N PRO A 101 6.23 2.32 -16.68
CA PRO A 101 7.33 3.00 -17.38
C PRO A 101 6.80 4.19 -18.20
N PRO A 102 7.61 5.26 -18.37
CA PRO A 102 7.23 6.38 -19.21
C PRO A 102 7.25 6.00 -20.70
N ASN A 103 6.38 6.65 -21.48
CA ASN A 103 6.32 6.55 -22.95
C ASN A 103 6.05 5.13 -23.49
N VAL A 104 5.46 4.27 -22.69
CA VAL A 104 4.99 2.95 -23.08
C VAL A 104 3.46 2.95 -23.04
N LYS A 105 2.82 2.47 -24.09
CA LYS A 105 1.36 2.34 -24.12
C LYS A 105 0.94 1.19 -23.25
N MET A 106 -0.17 1.38 -22.52
CA MET A 106 -0.61 0.43 -21.50
C MET A 106 -2.11 0.47 -21.24
N THR A 107 -2.57 -0.60 -20.61
CA THR A 107 -3.89 -0.71 -20.00
C THR A 107 -3.77 -1.39 -18.64
N GLY A 108 -4.45 -0.87 -17.64
CA GLY A 108 -4.59 -1.50 -16.33
C GLY A 108 -5.97 -2.14 -16.18
N TYR A 109 -6.05 -3.33 -15.58
CA TYR A 109 -7.27 -4.12 -15.47
C TYR A 109 -7.54 -4.58 -14.05
N ASN A 110 -8.83 -4.67 -13.71
CA ASN A 110 -9.31 -5.61 -12.70
C ASN A 110 -9.87 -6.84 -13.41
N ARG A 111 -9.12 -7.93 -13.46
CA ARG A 111 -9.53 -9.18 -14.12
C ARG A 111 -10.38 -10.08 -13.24
N SER A 112 -10.62 -9.74 -11.98
CA SER A 112 -11.51 -10.50 -11.11
C SER A 112 -12.96 -10.44 -11.63
N ALA A 113 -13.67 -11.54 -11.49
CA ALA A 113 -15.11 -11.59 -11.77
C ALA A 113 -15.97 -11.14 -10.58
N SER A 114 -15.39 -11.06 -9.37
CA SER A 114 -16.13 -10.84 -8.12
C SER A 114 -15.52 -9.80 -7.19
N GLU A 115 -14.20 -9.61 -7.21
CA GLU A 115 -13.49 -8.75 -6.26
C GLU A 115 -13.23 -7.36 -6.83
N ALA A 116 -13.44 -6.33 -6.00
CA ALA A 116 -13.02 -4.97 -6.33
C ALA A 116 -11.50 -4.83 -6.24
N LEU A 117 -10.95 -3.90 -7.02
CA LEU A 117 -9.56 -3.47 -6.95
C LEU A 117 -9.54 -2.03 -6.43
N LYS A 118 -8.67 -1.76 -5.45
CA LYS A 118 -8.36 -0.40 -4.99
C LYS A 118 -6.86 -0.17 -4.99
N LEU A 119 -6.45 0.98 -5.46
CA LEU A 119 -5.04 1.34 -5.57
C LEU A 119 -4.81 2.83 -5.33
N VAL A 120 -3.56 3.16 -5.03
CA VAL A 120 -3.04 4.53 -4.93
C VAL A 120 -2.00 4.73 -6.00
N ILE A 121 -2.04 5.88 -6.64
CA ILE A 121 -1.16 6.27 -7.73
C ILE A 121 -0.34 7.48 -7.27
N PHE A 122 0.98 7.42 -7.44
CA PHE A 122 1.89 8.54 -7.25
C PHE A 122 2.49 8.93 -8.59
N TYR A 123 2.31 10.17 -8.97
CA TYR A 123 2.82 10.69 -10.22
C TYR A 123 3.51 12.03 -10.04
N VAL A 124 4.80 12.06 -10.32
CA VAL A 124 5.59 13.29 -10.35
C VAL A 124 5.89 13.63 -11.81
N SER A 125 5.56 14.83 -12.22
CA SER A 125 5.73 15.29 -13.59
C SER A 125 6.16 16.75 -13.64
N ASP A 126 6.64 17.20 -14.77
CA ASP A 126 6.79 18.63 -15.04
C ASP A 126 5.43 19.33 -14.98
N HIS A 127 5.41 20.62 -14.62
CA HIS A 127 4.20 21.34 -14.22
C HIS A 127 3.06 21.28 -15.25
N GLN A 128 3.38 21.35 -16.55
CA GLN A 128 2.37 21.35 -17.63
C GLN A 128 2.01 19.96 -18.15
N THR A 129 2.64 18.91 -17.65
CA THR A 129 2.41 17.54 -18.11
C THR A 129 1.03 17.04 -17.64
N PRO A 130 0.18 16.49 -18.54
CA PRO A 130 -1.08 15.85 -18.15
C PRO A 130 -0.80 14.57 -17.35
N PHE A 131 -1.84 14.05 -16.68
CA PHE A 131 -1.69 12.79 -15.96
C PHE A 131 -1.44 11.62 -16.91
N LEU A 132 -2.15 11.56 -18.01
CA LEU A 132 -1.98 10.55 -19.05
C LEU A 132 -2.22 11.14 -20.44
N ASP A 133 -1.71 10.47 -21.45
CA ASP A 133 -1.98 10.72 -22.86
C ASP A 133 -2.81 9.56 -23.42
N PRO A 134 -4.11 9.75 -23.75
CA PRO A 134 -4.92 8.70 -24.36
C PRO A 134 -4.37 8.31 -25.72
N VAL A 135 -4.45 7.01 -26.05
CA VAL A 135 -4.11 6.47 -27.36
C VAL A 135 -5.39 6.10 -28.11
N HIS A 136 -5.59 6.66 -29.28
CA HIS A 136 -6.75 6.44 -30.16
C HIS A 136 -6.43 5.45 -31.26
#